data_96fc537c086600ca0bad7646bf16b94b
#
_entry.id   96fc537c086600ca0bad7646bf16b94b
#
_cell.length_a   1.000
_cell.length_b   1.000
_cell.length_c   1.000
_cell.angle_alpha   90.00
_cell.angle_beta   90.00
_cell.angle_gamma   90.00
#
_symmetry.space_group_name_H-M   'P 1'
#
loop_
_entity.id
_entity.type
_entity.pdbx_description
1 polymer ?
#
loop_
_entity_poly.entity_id
_entity_poly.type
_entity_poly.pdbx_seq_one_letter_code
_entity_poly.pdbx_strand_id
1 'polypeptide(L)'
;NLIYWQGNSGRGVNHDAVNFMQRMNEGLKSLYPDAMLIAEDSTSFPGTTKPASQNGLGFDYKWDLGWMNDTLKYMSEQPADRGRDIGKLLFSMEYFFNETYLLPLSHDEVVHGKGTIVNKMAGDFDTRLQQARLLYLYMFTHPGKKLNFMGNELARTREWDEKIDLDWEALNSPVHSGFQAYFRRLNDVYLKNPALWQDDYEKSSFRWNRKAEGGDALLAFTRTAGSQRLLVILNFSDQEACFTDETADKASLLLDTYEFDSSEKKSMAFSGREIRLMPYEGMLLELND
;
A
#
# COMPACT_ATOMS: atom_id res chain seq x y z
N ASN A 1 20.14 15.34 0.13
CA ASN A 1 19.05 15.88 0.92
C ASN A 1 19.27 17.40 1.11
N LEU A 2 18.53 18.24 0.37
CA LEU A 2 18.72 19.69 0.34
C LEU A 2 18.17 20.42 1.58
N ILE A 3 17.29 19.78 2.33
CA ILE A 3 16.58 20.40 3.48
C ILE A 3 17.49 20.53 4.71
N TYR A 4 18.45 19.63 4.86
CA TYR A 4 19.40 19.67 5.96
C TYR A 4 20.81 19.96 5.48
N TRP A 5 21.56 20.78 6.23
CA TRP A 5 22.95 21.03 5.95
C TRP A 5 23.79 19.77 6.14
N GLN A 6 24.53 19.38 5.09
CA GLN A 6 25.60 18.38 5.17
C GLN A 6 26.94 19.11 5.29
N GLY A 7 27.40 19.39 6.48
CA GLY A 7 28.68 20.06 6.69
C GLY A 7 29.16 19.97 8.13
N ASN A 8 30.43 20.29 8.36
CA ASN A 8 31.13 20.14 9.64
C ASN A 8 30.53 20.89 10.86
N SER A 9 29.57 21.75 10.65
CA SER A 9 28.88 22.53 11.70
C SER A 9 27.40 22.31 11.81
N GLY A 10 26.79 21.48 10.92
CA GLY A 10 25.39 21.65 10.69
C GLY A 10 24.57 20.38 10.66
N ARG A 11 24.03 20.01 11.80
CA ARG A 11 22.81 19.17 11.89
C ARG A 11 21.57 20.08 12.01
N GLY A 12 21.51 21.17 11.25
CA GLY A 12 20.40 22.10 11.25
C GLY A 12 19.64 22.12 9.94
N VAL A 13 18.43 22.70 9.96
CA VAL A 13 17.63 22.92 8.77
C VAL A 13 18.33 23.93 7.85
N ASN A 14 18.40 23.61 6.56
CA ASN A 14 18.87 24.55 5.54
C ASN A 14 17.73 25.51 5.18
N HIS A 15 17.68 26.65 5.83
CA HIS A 15 16.61 27.63 5.64
C HIS A 15 16.58 28.20 4.22
N ASP A 16 17.72 28.30 3.52
CA ASP A 16 17.73 28.78 2.14
C ASP A 16 17.05 27.78 1.21
N ALA A 17 17.28 26.48 1.40
CA ALA A 17 16.60 25.43 0.65
C ALA A 17 15.08 25.39 0.97
N VAL A 18 14.70 25.56 2.22
CA VAL A 18 13.29 25.65 2.63
C VAL A 18 12.62 26.86 1.96
N ASN A 19 13.21 28.05 2.06
CA ASN A 19 12.70 29.26 1.42
C ASN A 19 12.60 29.11 -0.12
N PHE A 20 13.59 28.47 -0.73
CA PHE A 20 13.55 28.21 -2.17
C PHE A 20 12.36 27.30 -2.54
N MET A 21 12.18 26.19 -1.85
CA MET A 21 11.07 25.25 -2.12
C MET A 21 9.72 25.89 -1.90
N GLN A 22 9.54 26.67 -0.83
CA GLN A 22 8.31 27.40 -0.56
C GLN A 22 7.95 28.35 -1.72
N ARG A 23 8.91 29.19 -2.11
CA ARG A 23 8.71 30.15 -3.22
C ARG A 23 8.46 29.45 -4.56
N MET A 24 9.20 28.35 -4.83
CA MET A 24 9.02 27.55 -6.03
C MET A 24 7.61 26.97 -6.09
N ASN A 25 7.15 26.34 -5.01
CA ASN A 25 5.84 25.69 -4.97
C ASN A 25 4.70 26.70 -5.04
N GLU A 26 4.79 27.84 -4.32
CA GLU A 26 3.83 28.92 -4.41
C GLU A 26 3.77 29.51 -5.82
N GLY A 27 4.93 29.72 -6.47
CA GLY A 27 5.00 30.21 -7.82
C GLY A 27 4.40 29.24 -8.83
N LEU A 28 4.71 27.93 -8.71
CA LEU A 28 4.15 26.90 -9.58
C LEU A 28 2.64 26.80 -9.43
N LYS A 29 2.11 26.81 -8.20
CA LYS A 29 0.66 26.76 -7.95
C LYS A 29 -0.05 28.04 -8.45
N SER A 30 0.59 29.19 -8.40
CA SER A 30 0.02 30.43 -8.96
C SER A 30 -0.06 30.39 -10.49
N LEU A 31 0.94 29.81 -11.16
CA LEU A 31 0.98 29.70 -12.62
C LEU A 31 0.18 28.51 -13.17
N TYR A 32 0.19 27.42 -12.43
CA TYR A 32 -0.42 26.13 -12.80
C TYR A 32 -1.21 25.56 -11.62
N PRO A 33 -2.42 26.10 -11.33
CA PRO A 33 -3.21 25.69 -10.14
C PRO A 33 -3.53 24.19 -10.09
N ASP A 34 -3.69 23.57 -11.25
CA ASP A 34 -4.05 22.14 -11.37
C ASP A 34 -2.83 21.21 -11.34
N ALA A 35 -1.61 21.76 -11.30
CA ALA A 35 -0.40 20.93 -11.22
C ALA A 35 -0.30 20.26 -9.84
N MET A 36 -0.03 18.96 -9.83
CA MET A 36 0.22 18.18 -8.64
C MET A 36 1.71 18.19 -8.30
N LEU A 37 2.08 18.71 -7.14
CA LEU A 37 3.46 18.78 -6.67
C LEU A 37 3.69 17.68 -5.64
N ILE A 38 4.60 16.75 -5.96
CA ILE A 38 4.87 15.58 -5.14
C ILE A 38 6.32 15.60 -4.68
N ALA A 39 6.54 15.47 -3.38
CA ALA A 39 7.88 15.38 -2.81
C ALA A 39 8.34 13.93 -2.68
N GLU A 40 9.53 13.64 -3.21
CA GLU A 40 10.31 12.46 -2.85
C GLU A 40 11.34 12.88 -1.81
N ASP A 41 11.03 12.67 -0.54
CA ASP A 41 11.87 13.08 0.57
C ASP A 41 11.81 12.06 1.71
N SER A 42 12.98 11.53 2.08
CA SER A 42 13.16 10.56 3.16
C SER A 42 13.40 11.19 4.53
N THR A 43 13.34 12.52 4.63
CA THR A 43 13.61 13.20 5.89
C THR A 43 12.40 13.26 6.80
N SER A 44 12.66 13.51 8.07
CA SER A 44 11.66 13.81 9.08
C SER A 44 11.30 15.30 9.14
N PHE A 45 11.56 16.09 8.08
CA PHE A 45 11.17 17.50 8.04
C PHE A 45 9.66 17.61 8.15
N PRO A 46 9.14 18.33 9.16
CA PRO A 46 7.70 18.38 9.40
C PRO A 46 7.01 19.36 8.44
N GLY A 47 5.84 18.97 7.96
CA GLY A 47 5.00 19.85 7.14
C GLY A 47 5.48 19.99 5.69
N THR A 48 6.10 18.96 5.11
CA THR A 48 6.40 18.92 3.67
C THR A 48 5.15 19.21 2.84
N THR A 49 3.99 18.71 3.25
CA THR A 49 2.71 18.88 2.56
C THR A 49 1.82 20.00 3.15
N LYS A 50 2.29 20.71 4.16
CA LYS A 50 1.58 21.90 4.67
C LYS A 50 1.88 23.12 3.81
N PRO A 51 0.94 24.07 3.70
CA PRO A 51 1.19 25.31 2.97
C PRO A 51 2.30 26.15 3.61
N ALA A 52 2.98 26.98 2.82
CA ALA A 52 4.05 27.85 3.32
C ALA A 52 3.59 28.80 4.41
N SER A 53 2.33 29.25 4.38
CA SER A 53 1.69 30.04 5.44
C SER A 53 1.65 29.37 6.82
N GLN A 54 1.84 28.04 6.86
CA GLN A 54 1.94 27.23 8.07
C GLN A 54 3.37 26.69 8.29
N ASN A 55 4.36 27.35 7.72
CA ASN A 55 5.76 26.93 7.71
C ASN A 55 6.04 25.57 7.02
N GLY A 56 5.13 25.10 6.17
CA GLY A 56 5.31 23.93 5.35
C GLY A 56 6.02 24.24 4.03
N LEU A 57 6.29 23.20 3.22
CA LEU A 57 6.95 23.37 1.93
C LEU A 57 5.97 23.58 0.76
N GLY A 58 4.69 23.31 0.94
CA GLY A 58 3.64 23.53 -0.07
C GLY A 58 3.54 22.46 -1.15
N PHE A 59 4.03 21.25 -0.89
CA PHE A 59 3.73 20.09 -1.75
C PHE A 59 2.32 19.57 -1.50
N ASP A 60 1.70 18.98 -2.53
CA ASP A 60 0.40 18.34 -2.40
C ASP A 60 0.53 16.97 -1.72
N TYR A 61 1.57 16.22 -2.08
CA TYR A 61 1.84 14.89 -1.54
C TYR A 61 3.32 14.69 -1.23
N LYS A 62 3.57 13.75 -0.33
CA LYS A 62 4.91 13.23 -0.02
C LYS A 62 4.91 11.70 -0.19
N TRP A 63 5.94 11.14 -0.83
CA TRP A 63 6.11 9.69 -0.85
C TRP A 63 6.32 9.15 0.56
N ASP A 64 5.55 8.13 0.92
CA ASP A 64 5.78 7.39 2.17
C ASP A 64 6.85 6.32 1.97
N LEU A 65 8.10 6.76 1.99
CA LEU A 65 9.25 5.86 1.86
C LEU A 65 9.40 4.94 3.09
N GLY A 66 8.90 5.36 4.26
CA GLY A 66 8.83 4.53 5.45
C GLY A 66 7.92 3.33 5.24
N TRP A 67 6.66 3.57 4.84
CA TRP A 67 5.72 2.51 4.48
C TRP A 67 6.29 1.56 3.43
N MET A 68 6.87 2.10 2.36
CA MET A 68 7.44 1.31 1.28
C MET A 68 8.55 0.37 1.78
N ASN A 69 9.54 0.92 2.49
CA ASN A 69 10.68 0.14 2.99
C ASN A 69 10.24 -0.94 3.99
N ASP A 70 9.40 -0.58 4.95
CA ASP A 70 8.94 -1.50 5.99
C ASP A 70 8.05 -2.60 5.40
N THR A 71 7.15 -2.24 4.49
CA THR A 71 6.27 -3.19 3.82
C THR A 71 7.04 -4.18 2.95
N LEU A 72 7.97 -3.71 2.10
CA LEU A 72 8.75 -4.60 1.25
C LEU A 72 9.72 -5.48 2.05
N LYS A 73 10.30 -4.94 3.12
CA LYS A 73 11.12 -5.72 4.05
C LYS A 73 10.30 -6.82 4.72
N TYR A 74 9.10 -6.50 5.22
CA TYR A 74 8.20 -7.47 5.80
C TYR A 74 7.80 -8.58 4.80
N MET A 75 7.43 -8.18 3.58
CA MET A 75 7.03 -9.15 2.55
C MET A 75 8.16 -10.07 2.10
N SER A 76 9.41 -9.66 2.26
CA SER A 76 10.61 -10.49 1.95
C SER A 76 10.98 -11.48 3.06
N GLU A 77 10.37 -11.38 4.23
CA GLU A 77 10.63 -12.29 5.35
C GLU A 77 10.04 -13.69 5.10
N GLN A 78 10.67 -14.67 5.74
CA GLN A 78 10.09 -16.02 5.76
C GLN A 78 8.75 -16.00 6.50
N PRO A 79 7.74 -16.75 6.05
CA PRO A 79 6.41 -16.74 6.67
C PRO A 79 6.42 -16.99 8.18
N ALA A 80 7.31 -17.85 8.66
CA ALA A 80 7.46 -18.17 10.09
C ALA A 80 7.90 -16.97 10.96
N ASP A 81 8.53 -15.94 10.37
CA ASP A 81 9.02 -14.76 11.10
C ASP A 81 7.99 -13.61 11.09
N ARG A 82 7.00 -13.64 10.22
CA ARG A 82 6.07 -12.54 9.97
C ARG A 82 5.21 -12.16 11.16
N GLY A 83 4.77 -13.13 11.96
CA GLY A 83 4.01 -12.84 13.17
C GLY A 83 4.81 -12.01 14.19
N ARG A 84 6.10 -12.31 14.35
CA ARG A 84 7.00 -11.53 15.23
C ARG A 84 7.19 -10.10 14.71
N ASP A 85 7.30 -9.95 13.39
CA ASP A 85 7.75 -8.71 12.74
C ASP A 85 6.58 -7.89 12.13
N ILE A 86 5.33 -8.26 12.44
CA ILE A 86 4.10 -7.59 11.96
C ILE A 86 4.07 -6.09 12.27
N GLY A 87 4.80 -5.65 13.29
CA GLY A 87 4.96 -4.25 13.66
C GLY A 87 5.43 -3.36 12.51
N LYS A 88 6.15 -3.91 11.51
CA LYS A 88 6.57 -3.17 10.31
C LYS A 88 5.38 -2.68 9.49
N LEU A 89 4.29 -3.47 9.40
CA LEU A 89 3.07 -3.05 8.71
C LEU A 89 2.21 -2.08 9.53
N LEU A 90 2.34 -2.13 10.86
CA LEU A 90 1.56 -1.28 11.76
C LEU A 90 2.18 0.12 11.90
N PHE A 91 3.51 0.24 11.76
CA PHE A 91 4.25 1.44 12.10
C PHE A 91 3.88 2.65 11.26
N SER A 92 3.54 2.47 9.99
CA SER A 92 3.13 3.57 9.11
C SER A 92 1.95 4.37 9.70
N MET A 93 1.00 3.70 10.33
CA MET A 93 -0.18 4.34 10.90
C MET A 93 0.11 5.21 12.15
N GLU A 94 1.27 5.07 12.78
CA GLU A 94 1.68 5.94 13.90
C GLU A 94 2.02 7.37 13.45
N TYR A 95 2.44 7.54 12.18
CA TYR A 95 2.82 8.84 11.65
C TYR A 95 2.00 9.27 10.41
N PHE A 96 1.21 8.39 9.83
CA PHE A 96 0.52 8.60 8.55
C PHE A 96 -0.24 9.94 8.46
N PHE A 97 -0.90 10.35 9.53
CA PHE A 97 -1.71 11.58 9.56
C PHE A 97 -0.91 12.86 9.78
N ASN A 98 0.43 12.81 9.75
CA ASN A 98 1.27 14.00 9.88
C ASN A 98 1.48 14.73 8.54
N GLU A 99 1.35 14.01 7.43
CA GLU A 99 1.54 14.51 6.06
C GLU A 99 0.46 13.93 5.13
N THR A 100 0.34 14.49 3.94
CA THR A 100 -0.50 13.94 2.87
C THR A 100 0.32 12.90 2.10
N TYR A 101 0.33 11.67 2.59
CA TYR A 101 1.19 10.63 2.03
C TYR A 101 0.62 9.97 0.77
N LEU A 102 1.56 9.57 -0.12
CA LEU A 102 1.34 8.73 -1.28
C LEU A 102 2.22 7.49 -1.12
N LEU A 103 1.62 6.31 -1.29
CA LEU A 103 2.28 5.01 -1.10
C LEU A 103 3.00 4.61 -2.38
N PRO A 104 4.36 4.63 -2.43
CA PRO A 104 5.08 4.33 -3.65
C PRO A 104 5.50 2.86 -3.74
N LEU A 105 5.25 2.24 -4.88
CA LEU A 105 6.01 1.12 -5.42
C LEU A 105 6.57 1.59 -6.77
N SER A 106 7.66 2.34 -6.72
CA SER A 106 8.22 3.07 -7.84
C SER A 106 9.18 2.23 -8.69
N HIS A 107 9.84 2.86 -9.66
CA HIS A 107 10.89 2.22 -10.47
C HIS A 107 12.09 1.78 -9.60
N ASP A 108 12.40 2.54 -8.57
CA ASP A 108 13.56 2.27 -7.69
C ASP A 108 13.48 0.92 -6.99
N GLU A 109 12.27 0.40 -6.76
CA GLU A 109 12.08 -0.90 -6.12
C GLU A 109 12.28 -2.08 -7.09
N VAL A 110 12.35 -1.83 -8.40
CA VAL A 110 12.36 -2.89 -9.43
C VAL A 110 13.53 -2.79 -10.42
N VAL A 111 14.64 -2.14 -10.00
CA VAL A 111 15.86 -1.95 -10.78
C VAL A 111 17.12 -2.28 -9.97
N HIS A 112 18.25 -2.34 -10.64
CA HIS A 112 19.60 -2.40 -10.05
C HIS A 112 19.83 -3.59 -9.11
N GLY A 113 19.33 -4.77 -9.45
CA GLY A 113 19.53 -5.99 -8.68
C GLY A 113 18.59 -6.13 -7.47
N LYS A 114 17.59 -5.26 -7.35
CA LYS A 114 16.58 -5.32 -6.27
C LYS A 114 15.48 -6.36 -6.52
N GLY A 115 15.42 -6.94 -7.73
CA GLY A 115 14.35 -7.84 -8.16
C GLY A 115 13.06 -7.11 -8.53
N THR A 116 12.04 -7.84 -8.94
CA THR A 116 10.69 -7.30 -9.14
C THR A 116 9.87 -7.39 -7.86
N ILE A 117 8.69 -6.78 -7.82
CA ILE A 117 7.80 -6.87 -6.63
C ILE A 117 7.52 -8.34 -6.30
N VAL A 118 7.18 -9.16 -7.29
CA VAL A 118 6.90 -10.60 -7.09
C VAL A 118 8.15 -11.35 -6.61
N ASN A 119 9.34 -11.01 -7.12
CA ASN A 119 10.58 -11.68 -6.76
C ASN A 119 11.08 -11.37 -5.34
N LYS A 120 10.51 -10.37 -4.67
CA LYS A 120 10.82 -10.07 -3.26
C LYS A 120 10.15 -11.04 -2.28
N MET A 121 9.09 -11.74 -2.73
CA MET A 121 8.32 -12.66 -1.89
C MET A 121 9.04 -14.00 -1.70
N ALA A 122 8.78 -14.67 -0.58
CA ALA A 122 9.28 -16.02 -0.31
C ALA A 122 8.45 -17.10 -1.02
N GLY A 123 9.04 -18.25 -1.31
CA GLY A 123 8.36 -19.41 -1.89
C GLY A 123 8.56 -19.57 -3.39
N ASP A 124 7.80 -20.50 -3.98
CA ASP A 124 7.71 -20.70 -5.42
C ASP A 124 6.93 -19.57 -6.11
N PHE A 125 6.85 -19.63 -7.43
CA PHE A 125 6.24 -18.54 -8.20
C PHE A 125 4.76 -18.34 -7.88
N ASP A 126 3.99 -19.42 -7.73
CA ASP A 126 2.55 -19.35 -7.43
C ASP A 126 2.31 -18.77 -6.03
N THR A 127 3.08 -19.19 -5.04
CA THR A 127 3.06 -18.65 -3.68
C THR A 127 3.44 -17.17 -3.65
N ARG A 128 4.43 -16.75 -4.46
CA ARG A 128 4.81 -15.33 -4.59
C ARG A 128 3.69 -14.50 -5.19
N LEU A 129 2.95 -15.02 -6.16
CA LEU A 129 1.80 -14.33 -6.76
C LEU A 129 0.66 -14.15 -5.76
N GLN A 130 0.38 -15.15 -4.92
CA GLN A 130 -0.61 -15.03 -3.85
C GLN A 130 -0.22 -13.90 -2.89
N GLN A 131 1.03 -13.87 -2.44
CA GLN A 131 1.56 -12.82 -1.58
C GLN A 131 1.55 -11.44 -2.26
N ALA A 132 1.85 -11.37 -3.55
CA ALA A 132 1.79 -10.12 -4.30
C ALA A 132 0.36 -9.58 -4.41
N ARG A 133 -0.65 -10.46 -4.65
CA ARG A 133 -2.06 -10.05 -4.59
C ARG A 133 -2.44 -9.50 -3.21
N LEU A 134 -2.00 -10.17 -2.15
CA LEU A 134 -2.23 -9.71 -0.77
C LEU A 134 -1.55 -8.35 -0.49
N LEU A 135 -0.31 -8.16 -0.94
CA LEU A 135 0.40 -6.87 -0.84
C LEU A 135 -0.39 -5.75 -1.52
N TYR A 136 -0.87 -6.00 -2.75
CA TYR A 136 -1.63 -4.97 -3.48
C TYR A 136 -3.00 -4.70 -2.83
N LEU A 137 -3.67 -5.71 -2.28
CA LEU A 137 -4.88 -5.47 -1.50
C LEU A 137 -4.56 -4.59 -0.27
N TYR A 138 -3.49 -4.91 0.48
CA TYR A 138 -3.04 -4.08 1.59
C TYR A 138 -2.75 -2.64 1.15
N MET A 139 -1.96 -2.46 0.09
CA MET A 139 -1.63 -1.13 -0.45
C MET A 139 -2.88 -0.34 -0.82
N PHE A 140 -3.83 -0.95 -1.55
CA PHE A 140 -5.02 -0.26 -2.05
C PHE A 140 -6.05 0.05 -0.96
N THR A 141 -6.04 -0.70 0.12
CA THR A 141 -6.95 -0.50 1.27
C THR A 141 -6.32 0.32 2.41
N HIS A 142 -4.98 0.40 2.50
CA HIS A 142 -4.30 1.32 3.41
C HIS A 142 -4.63 2.78 3.04
N PRO A 143 -4.78 3.72 3.99
CA PRO A 143 -4.92 5.14 3.69
C PRO A 143 -3.79 5.69 2.80
N GLY A 144 -4.07 6.74 2.03
CA GLY A 144 -3.11 7.40 1.13
C GLY A 144 -3.30 7.06 -0.34
N LYS A 145 -2.80 7.93 -1.22
CA LYS A 145 -2.88 7.71 -2.68
C LYS A 145 -1.86 6.67 -3.12
N LYS A 146 -2.08 6.05 -4.27
CA LYS A 146 -1.31 4.90 -4.74
C LYS A 146 -0.40 5.29 -5.90
N LEU A 147 0.88 4.93 -5.81
CA LEU A 147 1.80 5.01 -6.92
C LEU A 147 2.33 3.62 -7.21
N ASN A 148 1.92 3.04 -8.33
CA ASN A 148 2.43 1.77 -8.81
C ASN A 148 3.16 1.97 -10.13
N PHE A 149 4.41 1.53 -10.22
CA PHE A 149 5.19 1.69 -11.43
C PHE A 149 4.71 0.75 -12.53
N MET A 150 4.76 1.24 -13.77
CA MET A 150 4.31 0.50 -14.97
C MET A 150 4.96 -0.88 -15.07
N GLY A 151 4.15 -1.88 -15.40
CA GLY A 151 4.57 -3.27 -15.56
C GLY A 151 4.56 -4.09 -14.28
N ASN A 152 4.42 -3.49 -13.08
CA ASN A 152 4.23 -4.26 -11.85
C ASN A 152 2.92 -5.06 -11.88
N GLU A 153 1.88 -4.54 -12.55
CA GLU A 153 0.58 -5.18 -12.76
C GLU A 153 0.63 -6.40 -13.67
N LEU A 154 1.76 -6.63 -14.35
CA LEU A 154 1.99 -7.82 -15.19
C LEU A 154 2.65 -8.99 -14.43
N ALA A 155 2.91 -8.84 -13.12
CA ALA A 155 3.65 -9.81 -12.31
C ALA A 155 5.02 -10.20 -12.93
N ARG A 156 5.76 -9.21 -13.41
CA ARG A 156 7.04 -9.41 -14.09
C ARG A 156 8.05 -10.12 -13.20
N THR A 157 8.86 -10.98 -13.83
CA THR A 157 9.99 -11.65 -13.17
C THR A 157 11.35 -11.05 -13.53
N ARG A 158 11.40 -10.19 -14.56
CA ARG A 158 12.57 -9.42 -14.96
C ARG A 158 12.44 -7.99 -14.50
N GLU A 159 13.52 -7.43 -13.93
CA GLU A 159 13.60 -6.01 -13.56
C GLU A 159 13.27 -5.09 -14.74
N TRP A 160 12.83 -3.90 -14.41
CA TRP A 160 12.62 -2.85 -15.41
C TRP A 160 13.97 -2.38 -15.98
N ASP A 161 13.97 -2.14 -17.27
CA ASP A 161 15.11 -1.61 -18.03
C ASP A 161 14.55 -0.61 -19.04
N GLU A 162 15.04 0.62 -19.01
CA GLU A 162 14.59 1.72 -19.89
C GLU A 162 14.88 1.49 -21.38
N LYS A 163 15.70 0.50 -21.73
CA LYS A 163 16.08 0.14 -23.10
C LYS A 163 15.21 -0.97 -23.71
N ILE A 164 14.29 -1.52 -22.92
CA ILE A 164 13.53 -2.70 -23.31
C ILE A 164 12.05 -2.43 -23.07
N ASP A 165 11.22 -2.74 -24.04
CA ASP A 165 9.76 -2.65 -23.89
C ASP A 165 9.24 -3.56 -22.77
N LEU A 166 8.07 -3.19 -22.23
CA LEU A 166 7.35 -4.06 -21.32
C LEU A 166 7.01 -5.39 -22.01
N ASP A 167 7.15 -6.48 -21.26
CA ASP A 167 6.86 -7.84 -21.75
C ASP A 167 5.34 -8.07 -21.83
N TRP A 168 4.72 -7.50 -22.86
CA TRP A 168 3.30 -7.68 -23.13
C TRP A 168 2.95 -9.11 -23.53
N GLU A 169 3.91 -9.87 -24.07
CA GLU A 169 3.73 -11.27 -24.45
C GLU A 169 3.51 -12.18 -23.24
N ALA A 170 3.97 -11.79 -22.06
CA ALA A 170 3.69 -12.49 -20.81
C ALA A 170 2.18 -12.68 -20.57
N LEU A 171 1.34 -11.76 -21.06
CA LEU A 171 -0.13 -11.88 -20.96
C LEU A 171 -0.73 -13.03 -21.75
N ASN A 172 0.02 -13.68 -22.64
CA ASN A 172 -0.40 -14.95 -23.27
C ASN A 172 -0.40 -16.11 -22.26
N SER A 173 0.28 -15.97 -21.14
CA SER A 173 0.24 -16.93 -20.04
C SER A 173 -0.99 -16.68 -19.14
N PRO A 174 -1.78 -17.71 -18.80
CA PRO A 174 -2.91 -17.60 -17.89
C PRO A 174 -2.55 -16.99 -16.52
N VAL A 175 -1.34 -17.25 -16.05
CA VAL A 175 -0.86 -16.76 -14.76
C VAL A 175 -0.71 -15.23 -14.76
N HIS A 176 -0.03 -14.68 -15.77
CA HIS A 176 0.18 -13.23 -15.90
C HIS A 176 -1.12 -12.47 -16.25
N SER A 177 -1.92 -13.05 -17.15
CA SER A 177 -3.23 -12.47 -17.49
C SER A 177 -4.21 -12.52 -16.32
N GLY A 178 -4.17 -13.58 -15.51
CA GLY A 178 -4.93 -13.68 -14.24
C GLY A 178 -4.51 -12.63 -13.22
N PHE A 179 -3.20 -12.40 -13.07
CA PHE A 179 -2.70 -11.35 -12.17
C PHE A 179 -3.11 -9.95 -12.65
N GLN A 180 -3.03 -9.67 -13.95
CA GLN A 180 -3.51 -8.41 -14.51
C GLN A 180 -5.02 -8.25 -14.33
N ALA A 181 -5.81 -9.31 -14.50
CA ALA A 181 -7.25 -9.29 -14.27
C ALA A 181 -7.57 -8.94 -12.81
N TYR A 182 -6.84 -9.54 -11.85
CA TYR A 182 -6.90 -9.15 -10.44
C TYR A 182 -6.62 -7.66 -10.24
N PHE A 183 -5.52 -7.15 -10.83
CA PHE A 183 -5.13 -5.76 -10.69
C PHE A 183 -6.18 -4.80 -11.26
N ARG A 184 -6.78 -5.16 -12.39
CA ARG A 184 -7.91 -4.42 -12.97
C ARG A 184 -9.12 -4.40 -12.04
N ARG A 185 -9.49 -5.56 -11.48
CA ARG A 185 -10.59 -5.67 -10.52
C ARG A 185 -10.32 -4.84 -9.26
N LEU A 186 -9.08 -4.87 -8.74
CA LEU A 186 -8.67 -4.08 -7.58
C LEU A 186 -8.82 -2.57 -7.83
N ASN A 187 -8.42 -2.07 -9.01
CA ASN A 187 -8.63 -0.68 -9.42
C ASN A 187 -10.12 -0.33 -9.51
N ASP A 188 -10.94 -1.20 -10.11
CA ASP A 188 -12.38 -0.99 -10.20
C ASP A 188 -13.04 -0.90 -8.82
N VAL A 189 -12.64 -1.77 -7.90
CA VAL A 189 -13.12 -1.75 -6.51
C VAL A 189 -12.67 -0.47 -5.82
N TYR A 190 -11.40 -0.09 -5.96
CA TYR A 190 -10.87 1.14 -5.37
C TYR A 190 -11.67 2.37 -5.83
N LEU A 191 -11.86 2.54 -7.12
CA LEU A 191 -12.57 3.71 -7.69
C LEU A 191 -14.04 3.78 -7.29
N LYS A 192 -14.72 2.62 -7.16
CA LYS A 192 -16.16 2.54 -6.85
C LYS A 192 -16.47 2.70 -5.36
N ASN A 193 -15.47 2.62 -4.49
CA ASN A 193 -15.66 2.63 -3.04
C ASN A 193 -15.00 3.85 -2.38
N PRO A 194 -15.74 4.95 -2.17
CA PRO A 194 -15.21 6.18 -1.58
C PRO A 194 -14.47 5.99 -0.25
N ALA A 195 -14.87 5.01 0.56
CA ALA A 195 -14.18 4.69 1.80
C ALA A 195 -12.70 4.33 1.63
N LEU A 196 -12.24 3.98 0.41
CA LEU A 196 -10.84 3.65 0.13
C LEU A 196 -9.99 4.86 -0.26
N TRP A 197 -10.60 6.03 -0.57
CA TRP A 197 -9.83 7.17 -1.12
C TRP A 197 -10.32 8.57 -0.77
N GLN A 198 -11.60 8.73 -0.34
CA GLN A 198 -12.18 10.06 -0.15
C GLN A 198 -11.59 10.75 1.08
N ASP A 199 -11.60 10.07 2.22
CA ASP A 199 -11.22 10.65 3.52
C ASP A 199 -9.89 10.06 4.01
N ASP A 200 -8.96 9.78 3.08
CA ASP A 200 -7.67 9.11 3.36
C ASP A 200 -6.88 9.75 4.51
N TYR A 201 -6.94 11.08 4.62
CA TYR A 201 -6.12 11.84 5.57
C TYR A 201 -6.86 12.25 6.84
N GLU A 202 -8.10 11.76 7.00
CA GLU A 202 -8.89 11.95 8.21
C GLU A 202 -8.71 10.76 9.16
N LYS A 203 -8.33 11.01 10.42
CA LYS A 203 -8.13 9.92 11.40
C LYS A 203 -9.36 9.05 11.61
N SER A 204 -10.55 9.61 11.45
CA SER A 204 -11.83 8.89 11.57
C SER A 204 -12.10 7.91 10.44
N SER A 205 -11.38 8.01 9.31
CA SER A 205 -11.54 7.11 8.16
C SER A 205 -10.92 5.73 8.36
N PHE A 206 -10.12 5.55 9.40
CA PHE A 206 -9.38 4.31 9.65
C PHE A 206 -9.51 3.85 11.10
N ARG A 207 -9.74 2.55 11.28
CA ARG A 207 -9.76 1.92 12.60
C ARG A 207 -9.20 0.50 12.53
N TRP A 208 -8.25 0.18 13.38
CA TRP A 208 -7.85 -1.21 13.59
C TRP A 208 -8.97 -2.03 14.24
N ASN A 209 -9.34 -3.16 13.65
CA ASN A 209 -10.19 -4.18 14.25
C ASN A 209 -9.31 -5.25 14.94
N ARG A 210 -8.15 -5.57 14.33
CA ARG A 210 -7.17 -6.51 14.86
C ARG A 210 -5.75 -6.12 14.44
N LYS A 211 -4.80 -6.12 15.38
CA LYS A 211 -3.38 -5.83 15.18
C LYS A 211 -2.53 -7.07 15.45
N ALA A 212 -2.81 -8.20 14.88
CA ALA A 212 -2.14 -9.47 15.16
C ALA A 212 -1.97 -9.80 16.68
N GLU A 213 -2.23 -10.99 17.06
CA GLU A 213 -2.22 -11.43 18.47
C GLU A 213 -1.52 -12.79 18.59
N GLY A 214 -0.80 -12.99 19.71
CA GLY A 214 -0.18 -14.29 19.98
C GLY A 214 0.92 -14.71 19.00
N GLY A 215 1.46 -13.76 18.23
CA GLY A 215 2.51 -14.03 17.24
C GLY A 215 1.98 -14.48 15.87
N ASP A 216 0.68 -14.34 15.61
CA ASP A 216 0.11 -14.56 14.28
C ASP A 216 0.41 -13.37 13.31
N ALA A 217 0.08 -13.55 12.05
CA ALA A 217 0.25 -12.53 11.02
C ALA A 217 -1.09 -12.12 10.39
N LEU A 218 -2.15 -12.04 11.20
CA LEU A 218 -3.50 -11.67 10.78
C LEU A 218 -3.79 -10.23 11.17
N LEU A 219 -4.08 -9.38 10.19
CA LEU A 219 -4.51 -7.99 10.37
C LEU A 219 -5.95 -7.80 9.94
N ALA A 220 -6.69 -6.96 10.65
CA ALA A 220 -7.97 -6.46 10.18
C ALA A 220 -8.17 -5.00 10.56
N PHE A 221 -8.76 -4.22 9.64
CA PHE A 221 -9.09 -2.82 9.86
C PHE A 221 -10.33 -2.40 9.06
N THR A 222 -10.96 -1.33 9.52
CA THR A 222 -12.11 -0.73 8.85
C THR A 222 -11.70 0.58 8.18
N ARG A 223 -12.15 0.79 6.93
CA ARG A 223 -12.12 2.05 6.20
C ARG A 223 -13.52 2.64 6.16
N THR A 224 -13.63 3.96 6.33
CA THR A 224 -14.93 4.64 6.40
C THR A 224 -14.90 5.96 5.62
N ALA A 225 -15.96 6.22 4.84
CA ALA A 225 -16.26 7.54 4.28
C ALA A 225 -17.78 7.70 4.18
N GLY A 226 -18.30 8.78 4.75
CA GLY A 226 -19.77 8.98 4.86
C GLY A 226 -20.43 7.80 5.57
N SER A 227 -21.40 7.17 4.93
CA SER A 227 -22.09 5.97 5.44
C SER A 227 -21.40 4.66 5.04
N GLN A 228 -20.45 4.68 4.11
CA GLN A 228 -19.78 3.46 3.66
C GLN A 228 -18.73 2.99 4.69
N ARG A 229 -18.79 1.71 5.03
CA ARG A 229 -17.82 1.04 5.90
C ARG A 229 -17.32 -0.23 5.23
N LEU A 230 -16.01 -0.34 5.12
CA LEU A 230 -15.34 -1.48 4.50
C LEU A 230 -14.43 -2.17 5.52
N LEU A 231 -14.62 -3.46 5.71
CA LEU A 231 -13.74 -4.30 6.54
C LEU A 231 -12.72 -4.98 5.64
N VAL A 232 -11.46 -4.81 5.99
CA VAL A 232 -10.30 -5.43 5.33
C VAL A 232 -9.72 -6.47 6.28
N ILE A 233 -9.49 -7.68 5.78
CA ILE A 233 -8.89 -8.78 6.55
C ILE A 233 -7.76 -9.36 5.72
N LEU A 234 -6.56 -9.49 6.32
CA LEU A 234 -5.34 -9.85 5.63
C LEU A 234 -4.57 -10.92 6.42
N ASN A 235 -4.45 -12.11 5.87
CA ASN A 235 -3.65 -13.19 6.40
C ASN A 235 -2.29 -13.25 5.73
N PHE A 236 -1.25 -12.76 6.39
CA PHE A 236 0.13 -12.77 5.86
C PHE A 236 0.90 -14.06 6.18
N SER A 237 0.27 -15.03 6.85
CA SER A 237 0.91 -16.30 7.20
C SER A 237 0.74 -17.36 6.11
N ASP A 238 1.54 -18.42 6.20
CA ASP A 238 1.42 -19.65 5.40
C ASP A 238 0.46 -20.69 6.03
N GLN A 239 -0.32 -20.26 7.03
CA GLN A 239 -1.30 -21.08 7.72
C GLN A 239 -2.71 -20.51 7.51
N GLU A 240 -3.71 -21.37 7.62
CA GLU A 240 -5.10 -20.92 7.71
C GLU A 240 -5.29 -20.04 8.93
N ALA A 241 -6.14 -19.01 8.80
CA ALA A 241 -6.46 -18.11 9.89
C ALA A 241 -7.98 -17.96 10.03
N CYS A 242 -8.42 -17.59 11.24
CA CYS A 242 -9.81 -17.31 11.53
C CYS A 242 -9.95 -15.93 12.15
N PHE A 243 -10.85 -15.11 11.60
CA PHE A 243 -11.21 -13.80 12.12
C PHE A 243 -12.69 -13.79 12.49
N THR A 244 -13.03 -13.25 13.65
CA THR A 244 -14.42 -13.13 14.11
C THR A 244 -14.78 -11.66 14.29
N ASP A 245 -15.87 -11.23 13.67
CA ASP A 245 -16.40 -9.88 13.80
C ASP A 245 -17.94 -9.92 13.84
N GLU A 246 -18.53 -9.25 14.83
CA GLU A 246 -19.97 -9.26 15.01
C GLU A 246 -20.73 -8.56 13.87
N THR A 247 -20.06 -7.64 13.16
CA THR A 247 -20.67 -6.90 12.04
C THR A 247 -20.60 -7.67 10.73
N ALA A 248 -19.87 -8.78 10.69
CA ALA A 248 -19.67 -9.56 9.46
C ALA A 248 -20.94 -10.35 9.02
N ASP A 249 -21.89 -10.59 9.90
CA ASP A 249 -23.12 -11.33 9.58
C ASP A 249 -23.91 -10.75 8.38
N LYS A 250 -23.78 -9.44 8.15
CA LYS A 250 -24.48 -8.73 7.08
C LYS A 250 -23.52 -8.20 6.00
N ALA A 251 -22.26 -8.60 6.01
CA ALA A 251 -21.29 -8.08 5.08
C ALA A 251 -21.44 -8.69 3.68
N SER A 252 -21.05 -7.91 2.68
CA SER A 252 -21.00 -8.33 1.28
C SER A 252 -19.56 -8.38 0.81
N LEU A 253 -19.14 -9.49 0.18
CA LEU A 253 -17.78 -9.63 -0.37
C LEU A 253 -17.63 -8.73 -1.60
N LEU A 254 -16.64 -7.83 -1.56
CA LEU A 254 -16.27 -6.97 -2.68
C LEU A 254 -15.08 -7.51 -3.46
N LEU A 255 -14.11 -8.10 -2.77
CA LEU A 255 -12.92 -8.67 -3.39
C LEU A 255 -12.28 -9.73 -2.47
N ASP A 256 -11.85 -10.81 -3.11
CA ASP A 256 -11.08 -11.88 -2.50
C ASP A 256 -9.84 -12.15 -3.37
N THR A 257 -8.66 -12.19 -2.76
CA THR A 257 -7.41 -12.42 -3.49
C THR A 257 -7.30 -13.81 -4.11
N TYR A 258 -8.05 -14.80 -3.59
CA TYR A 258 -8.10 -16.18 -4.11
C TYR A 258 -9.01 -16.35 -5.32
N GLU A 259 -9.96 -15.45 -5.56
CA GLU A 259 -10.84 -15.48 -6.74
C GLU A 259 -10.06 -15.51 -8.08
N PHE A 260 -8.82 -15.04 -8.05
CA PHE A 260 -7.92 -14.92 -9.21
C PHE A 260 -6.78 -15.94 -9.19
N ASP A 261 -6.83 -16.94 -8.30
CA ASP A 261 -5.82 -17.99 -8.27
C ASP A 261 -6.11 -19.01 -9.37
N SER A 262 -5.08 -19.34 -10.15
CA SER A 262 -5.13 -20.40 -11.16
C SER A 262 -5.13 -21.81 -10.57
N SER A 263 -4.83 -21.93 -9.27
CA SER A 263 -4.96 -23.19 -8.54
C SER A 263 -6.43 -23.50 -8.26
N GLU A 264 -6.80 -24.78 -8.17
CA GLU A 264 -8.16 -25.21 -7.79
C GLU A 264 -8.51 -24.89 -6.32
N LYS A 265 -7.65 -24.14 -5.63
CA LYS A 265 -7.89 -23.69 -4.26
C LYS A 265 -9.03 -22.66 -4.26
N LYS A 266 -10.14 -23.04 -3.69
CA LYS A 266 -11.27 -22.14 -3.48
C LYS A 266 -11.07 -21.42 -2.16
N SER A 267 -11.43 -20.12 -2.13
CA SER A 267 -11.61 -19.36 -0.90
C SER A 267 -12.45 -20.15 0.10
N MET A 268 -12.10 -20.07 1.37
CA MET A 268 -12.93 -20.69 2.43
C MET A 268 -14.24 -19.91 2.59
N ALA A 269 -15.30 -20.60 2.93
CA ALA A 269 -16.63 -20.03 2.99
C ALA A 269 -16.70 -18.93 4.06
N PHE A 270 -17.14 -17.77 3.65
CA PHE A 270 -17.67 -16.73 4.51
C PHE A 270 -19.03 -17.23 5.05
N SER A 271 -19.15 -17.40 6.35
CA SER A 271 -20.39 -17.86 6.99
C SER A 271 -20.58 -17.14 8.32
N GLY A 272 -21.49 -16.18 8.32
CA GLY A 272 -21.84 -15.45 9.53
C GLY A 272 -20.68 -14.64 10.10
N ARG A 273 -20.48 -14.69 11.42
CA ARG A 273 -19.47 -13.89 12.14
C ARG A 273 -18.05 -14.43 12.03
N GLU A 274 -17.89 -15.69 11.62
CA GLU A 274 -16.60 -16.35 11.49
C GLU A 274 -16.15 -16.30 10.01
N ILE A 275 -14.99 -15.70 9.79
CA ILE A 275 -14.36 -15.58 8.47
C ILE A 275 -13.07 -16.38 8.51
N ARG A 276 -13.01 -17.42 7.68
CA ARG A 276 -11.82 -18.26 7.54
C ARG A 276 -11.04 -17.82 6.31
N LEU A 277 -9.74 -17.70 6.47
CA LEU A 277 -8.82 -17.30 5.42
C LEU A 277 -7.79 -18.41 5.17
N MET A 278 -7.52 -18.65 3.90
CA MET A 278 -6.43 -19.49 3.46
C MET A 278 -5.08 -18.80 3.71
N PRO A 279 -3.95 -19.52 3.58
CA PRO A 279 -2.63 -18.91 3.57
C PRO A 279 -2.52 -17.78 2.53
N TYR A 280 -2.03 -16.62 2.94
CA TYR A 280 -1.86 -15.42 2.10
C TYR A 280 -3.14 -14.88 1.46
N GLU A 281 -4.29 -15.18 2.05
CA GLU A 281 -5.57 -14.64 1.60
C GLU A 281 -5.88 -13.29 2.22
N GLY A 282 -6.48 -12.42 1.41
CA GLY A 282 -7.04 -11.16 1.85
C GLY A 282 -8.44 -10.95 1.31
N MET A 283 -9.31 -10.42 2.15
CA MET A 283 -10.70 -10.12 1.82
C MET A 283 -11.03 -8.65 2.07
N LEU A 284 -11.84 -8.09 1.20
CA LEU A 284 -12.47 -6.79 1.36
C LEU A 284 -13.99 -6.97 1.39
N LEU A 285 -14.60 -6.57 2.47
CA LEU A 285 -16.02 -6.72 2.72
C LEU A 285 -16.69 -5.34 2.90
N GLU A 286 -17.88 -5.13 2.36
CA GLU A 286 -18.73 -4.00 2.69
C GLU A 286 -19.65 -4.37 3.85
N LEU A 287 -19.63 -3.58 4.91
CA LEU A 287 -20.45 -3.78 6.09
C LEU A 287 -21.82 -3.08 5.87
N ASN A 288 -22.86 -3.86 5.80
CA ASN A 288 -24.24 -3.37 5.64
C ASN A 288 -24.88 -3.16 7.03
N ASP A 289 -25.71 -2.15 7.16
CA ASP A 289 -26.43 -1.83 8.40
C ASP A 289 -27.52 -2.85 8.76
#